data_1a5561e786d18edcca97c9a690badc9f
#
_entry.id   1a5561e786d18edcca97c9a690badc9f
#
_cell.length_a   1.000
_cell.length_b   1.000
_cell.length_c   1.000
_cell.angle_alpha   90.00
_cell.angle_beta   90.00
_cell.angle_gamma   90.00
#
_symmetry.space_group_name_H-M   'P 1'
#
loop_
_entity.id
_entity.type
_entity.pdbx_description
1 polymer ?
#
loop_
_entity_poly.entity_id
_entity_poly.type
_entity_poly.pdbx_seq_one_letter_code
_entity_poly.pdbx_strand_id
1 'polypeptide(L)'
;MARFLYSSETTIPAASKRLNEMVAVVRMFMRDFPELNRLISGEETSDRMIAWAIIDAIDDWNSTPPFIGAASITNFPSMSWLREAAVLRTLESVGLLQTRNQLNFSDGGISVSVSDKTPLLFNWIQLYSGRLEQRKAQIKASINIERAMDGGGALSEYFLVNGTYLSW
;
A
#
# COMPACT_ATOMS: atom_id res chain seq x y z
N MET A 1 12.25 23.47 -26.59
CA MET A 1 11.59 22.17 -26.26
C MET A 1 12.55 21.42 -25.34
N ALA A 2 12.34 21.53 -24.04
CA ALA A 2 13.18 20.87 -23.05
C ALA A 2 12.73 19.39 -22.93
N ARG A 3 13.55 18.49 -23.42
CA ARG A 3 13.41 17.05 -23.23
C ARG A 3 13.77 16.77 -21.78
N PHE A 4 12.79 16.60 -20.93
CA PHE A 4 13.01 15.99 -19.62
C PHE A 4 13.44 14.55 -19.88
N LEU A 5 14.74 14.33 -19.88
CA LEU A 5 15.32 13.00 -19.81
C LEU A 5 14.96 12.46 -18.42
N TYR A 6 13.90 11.67 -18.34
CA TYR A 6 13.67 10.80 -17.23
C TYR A 6 14.80 9.78 -17.27
N SER A 7 15.86 10.06 -16.54
CA SER A 7 16.95 9.13 -16.34
C SER A 7 16.37 7.92 -15.61
N SER A 8 16.23 6.82 -16.32
CA SER A 8 15.82 5.52 -15.79
C SER A 8 16.85 4.89 -14.83
N GLU A 9 17.92 5.61 -14.53
CA GLU A 9 19.04 5.16 -13.69
C GLU A 9 19.14 5.87 -12.34
N THR A 10 18.02 6.21 -11.70
CA THR A 10 18.11 6.36 -10.26
C THR A 10 18.03 4.96 -9.65
N THR A 11 19.14 4.30 -9.62
CA THR A 11 19.40 3.13 -8.78
C THR A 11 18.84 3.46 -7.40
N ILE A 12 17.77 2.77 -7.01
CA ILE A 12 17.34 2.79 -5.62
C ILE A 12 18.57 2.32 -4.85
N PRO A 13 19.15 3.13 -3.93
CA PRO A 13 20.39 2.76 -3.27
C PRO A 13 20.14 1.42 -2.57
N ALA A 14 20.83 0.38 -3.02
CA ALA A 14 20.76 -1.01 -2.56
C ALA A 14 19.50 -1.30 -1.74
N ALA A 15 18.33 -1.17 -2.39
CA ALA A 15 17.08 -1.53 -1.77
C ALA A 15 17.30 -2.94 -1.24
N SER A 16 17.04 -3.14 0.03
CA SER A 16 17.32 -4.42 0.66
C SER A 16 16.72 -5.50 -0.25
N LYS A 17 17.43 -6.61 -0.45
CA LYS A 17 16.96 -7.74 -1.27
C LYS A 17 15.46 -8.02 -1.03
N ARG A 18 15.04 -7.87 0.22
CA ARG A 18 13.66 -8.06 0.66
C ARG A 18 12.66 -7.03 0.10
N LEU A 19 13.08 -5.78 -0.10
CA LEU A 19 12.23 -4.78 -0.75
C LEU A 19 12.03 -5.12 -2.24
N ASN A 20 13.08 -5.55 -2.93
CA ASN A 20 12.98 -5.96 -4.33
C ASN A 20 12.10 -7.21 -4.50
N GLU A 21 12.22 -8.19 -3.60
CA GLU A 21 11.35 -9.36 -3.57
C GLU A 21 9.89 -8.94 -3.36
N MET A 22 9.64 -7.99 -2.46
CA MET A 22 8.29 -7.49 -2.22
C MET A 22 7.72 -6.71 -3.41
N VAL A 23 8.54 -5.89 -4.08
CA VAL A 23 8.16 -5.21 -5.33
C VAL A 23 7.72 -6.24 -6.37
N ALA A 24 8.48 -7.30 -6.57
CA ALA A 24 8.12 -8.37 -7.50
C ALA A 24 6.79 -9.06 -7.11
N VAL A 25 6.55 -9.33 -5.83
CA VAL A 25 5.31 -9.91 -5.32
C VAL A 25 4.11 -8.99 -5.55
N VAL A 26 4.26 -7.68 -5.31
CA VAL A 26 3.22 -6.67 -5.56
C VAL A 26 2.92 -6.59 -7.05
N ARG A 27 3.94 -6.54 -7.91
CA ARG A 27 3.78 -6.54 -9.38
C ARG A 27 3.05 -7.78 -9.87
N MET A 28 3.42 -8.97 -9.40
CA MET A 28 2.72 -10.23 -9.72
C MET A 28 1.25 -10.17 -9.31
N PHE A 29 0.94 -9.62 -8.15
CA PHE A 29 -0.44 -9.50 -7.69
C PHE A 29 -1.27 -8.56 -8.56
N MET A 30 -0.69 -7.42 -8.97
CA MET A 30 -1.32 -6.46 -9.87
C MET A 30 -1.40 -6.97 -11.32
N ARG A 31 -0.62 -7.98 -11.68
CA ARG A 31 -0.45 -8.48 -13.06
C ARG A 31 0.01 -7.39 -14.04
N ASP A 32 0.82 -6.46 -13.56
CA ASP A 32 1.36 -5.39 -14.37
C ASP A 32 2.62 -5.86 -15.11
N PHE A 33 2.39 -6.56 -16.21
CA PHE A 33 3.41 -7.10 -17.10
C PHE A 33 3.16 -6.63 -18.53
N PRO A 34 4.23 -6.38 -19.32
CA PRO A 34 4.10 -5.93 -20.70
C PRO A 34 3.20 -6.81 -21.57
N GLU A 35 3.21 -8.13 -21.35
CA GLU A 35 2.42 -9.09 -22.10
C GLU A 35 0.91 -9.00 -21.83
N LEU A 36 0.54 -8.48 -20.65
CA LEU A 36 -0.85 -8.33 -20.23
C LEU A 36 -1.38 -6.92 -20.47
N ASN A 37 -0.50 -5.94 -20.60
CA ASN A 37 -0.84 -4.54 -20.84
C ASN A 37 -1.08 -4.28 -22.33
N ARG A 38 -2.32 -4.50 -22.78
CA ARG A 38 -2.66 -4.37 -24.21
C ARG A 38 -2.64 -2.94 -24.77
N LEU A 39 -2.77 -1.94 -23.90
CA LEU A 39 -2.85 -0.52 -24.30
C LEU A 39 -1.51 0.20 -24.19
N ILE A 40 -0.60 -0.33 -23.40
CA ILE A 40 0.70 0.25 -23.11
C ILE A 40 1.74 -0.81 -23.46
N SER A 41 2.71 -0.46 -24.30
CA SER A 41 3.82 -1.37 -24.64
C SER A 41 4.85 -1.42 -23.51
N GLY A 42 4.44 -1.79 -22.29
CA GLY A 42 5.31 -1.78 -21.13
C GLY A 42 4.58 -2.01 -19.81
N GLU A 43 5.26 -1.75 -18.73
CA GLU A 43 4.71 -1.76 -17.37
C GLU A 43 4.00 -0.42 -17.09
N GLU A 44 2.81 -0.48 -16.50
CA GLU A 44 2.06 0.73 -16.15
C GLU A 44 2.68 1.43 -14.95
N THR A 45 3.21 0.66 -14.01
CA THR A 45 3.79 1.17 -12.76
C THR A 45 5.27 0.79 -12.66
N SER A 46 6.16 1.76 -12.44
CA SER A 46 7.58 1.49 -12.26
C SER A 46 7.87 0.82 -10.90
N ASP A 47 8.94 0.02 -10.83
CA ASP A 47 9.40 -0.60 -9.56
C ASP A 47 9.62 0.42 -8.45
N ARG A 48 10.06 1.61 -8.81
CA ARG A 48 10.26 2.71 -7.87
C ARG A 48 8.95 3.17 -7.24
N MET A 49 7.87 3.28 -8.02
CA MET A 49 6.55 3.65 -7.49
C MET A 49 6.00 2.57 -6.56
N ILE A 50 6.17 1.30 -6.93
CA ILE A 50 5.79 0.18 -6.07
C ILE A 50 6.60 0.18 -4.77
N ALA A 51 7.92 0.42 -4.84
CA ALA A 51 8.76 0.52 -3.66
C ALA A 51 8.32 1.65 -2.72
N TRP A 52 7.96 2.82 -3.26
CA TRP A 52 7.39 3.92 -2.49
C TRP A 52 6.04 3.57 -1.85
N ALA A 53 5.17 2.88 -2.58
CA ALA A 53 3.89 2.42 -2.04
C ALA A 53 4.07 1.43 -0.87
N ILE A 54 5.10 0.57 -0.92
CA ILE A 54 5.46 -0.33 0.19
C ILE A 54 5.94 0.46 1.41
N ILE A 55 6.82 1.45 1.21
CA ILE A 55 7.33 2.30 2.30
C ILE A 55 6.19 3.08 2.94
N ASP A 56 5.32 3.70 2.14
CA ASP A 56 4.16 4.45 2.63
C ASP A 56 3.20 3.55 3.42
N ALA A 57 2.98 2.32 2.99
CA ALA A 57 2.17 1.35 3.72
C ALA A 57 2.80 0.95 5.08
N ILE A 58 4.13 0.89 5.17
CA ILE A 58 4.85 0.64 6.43
C ILE A 58 4.73 1.85 7.36
N ASP A 59 4.85 3.07 6.82
CA ASP A 59 4.71 4.30 7.58
C ASP A 59 3.28 4.48 8.12
N ASP A 60 2.26 4.17 7.30
CA ASP A 60 0.87 4.15 7.74
C ASP A 60 0.64 3.12 8.87
N TRP A 61 1.24 1.94 8.77
CA TRP A 61 1.21 0.96 9.84
C TRP A 61 1.82 1.50 11.13
N ASN A 62 3.01 2.10 11.06
CA ASN A 62 3.73 2.59 12.22
C ASN A 62 3.07 3.81 12.88
N SER A 63 2.40 4.65 12.10
CA SER A 63 1.74 5.87 12.59
C SER A 63 0.35 5.63 13.19
N THR A 64 -0.27 4.48 12.93
CA THR A 64 -1.63 4.18 13.39
C THR A 64 -1.63 3.48 14.74
N PRO A 65 -2.41 3.93 15.75
CA PRO A 65 -2.58 3.22 17.03
C PRO A 65 -3.27 1.84 16.84
N PRO A 66 -3.05 0.89 17.77
CA PRO A 66 -2.09 0.88 18.86
C PRO A 66 -0.65 0.74 18.36
N PHE A 67 0.29 1.45 19.02
CA PHE A 67 1.70 1.40 18.67
C PHE A 67 2.34 0.11 19.21
N ILE A 68 2.59 -0.85 18.34
CA ILE A 68 3.15 -2.17 18.69
C ILE A 68 4.65 -2.30 18.39
N GLY A 69 5.36 -1.20 18.30
CA GLY A 69 6.77 -1.11 17.91
C GLY A 69 6.93 -0.75 16.43
N ALA A 70 8.16 -0.37 16.06
CA ALA A 70 8.49 0.01 14.70
C ALA A 70 8.60 -1.24 13.80
N ALA A 71 7.70 -1.35 12.84
CA ALA A 71 7.77 -2.35 11.78
C ALA A 71 8.66 -1.84 10.63
N SER A 72 9.38 -2.74 10.01
CA SER A 72 10.19 -2.51 8.82
C SER A 72 9.93 -3.61 7.79
N ILE A 73 10.46 -3.48 6.60
CA ILE A 73 10.30 -4.50 5.56
C ILE A 73 10.85 -5.88 5.99
N THR A 74 11.78 -5.92 6.92
CA THR A 74 12.42 -7.16 7.40
C THR A 74 11.66 -7.85 8.51
N ASN A 75 10.96 -7.10 9.35
CA ASN A 75 10.24 -7.61 10.53
C ASN A 75 8.73 -7.31 10.48
N PHE A 76 8.17 -7.07 9.30
CA PHE A 76 6.78 -6.74 9.18
C PHE A 76 5.87 -7.91 9.61
N PRO A 77 4.89 -7.70 10.49
CA PRO A 77 4.14 -8.79 11.11
C PRO A 77 3.20 -9.53 10.16
N SER A 78 2.74 -8.88 9.10
CA SER A 78 1.82 -9.48 8.12
C SER A 78 2.15 -9.07 6.70
N MET A 79 2.94 -9.92 6.00
CA MET A 79 3.33 -9.66 4.61
C MET A 79 2.13 -9.63 3.65
N SER A 80 1.06 -10.37 3.95
CA SER A 80 -0.16 -10.35 3.14
C SER A 80 -0.88 -9.01 3.24
N TRP A 81 -0.96 -8.44 4.45
CA TRP A 81 -1.50 -7.10 4.64
C TRP A 81 -0.64 -6.04 3.95
N LEU A 82 0.68 -6.11 4.12
CA LEU A 82 1.61 -5.16 3.49
C LEU A 82 1.48 -5.17 1.96
N ARG A 83 1.36 -6.35 1.35
CA ARG A 83 1.14 -6.47 -0.09
C ARG A 83 -0.16 -5.78 -0.53
N GLU A 84 -1.27 -6.08 0.15
CA GLU A 84 -2.58 -5.50 -0.18
C GLU A 84 -2.59 -3.98 0.03
N ALA A 85 -1.95 -3.48 1.10
CA ALA A 85 -1.80 -2.06 1.37
C ALA A 85 -0.96 -1.36 0.28
N ALA A 86 0.16 -1.94 -0.13
CA ALA A 86 0.99 -1.40 -1.21
C ALA A 86 0.22 -1.35 -2.55
N VAL A 87 -0.58 -2.37 -2.86
CA VAL A 87 -1.46 -2.36 -4.04
C VAL A 87 -2.47 -1.23 -3.95
N LEU A 88 -3.11 -1.03 -2.80
CA LEU A 88 -4.05 0.08 -2.60
C LEU A 88 -3.39 1.44 -2.85
N ARG A 89 -2.21 1.70 -2.26
CA ARG A 89 -1.43 2.93 -2.48
C ARG A 89 -1.04 3.14 -3.95
N THR A 90 -0.69 2.05 -4.63
CA THR A 90 -0.40 2.10 -6.07
C THR A 90 -1.65 2.47 -6.87
N LEU A 91 -2.81 1.88 -6.58
CA LEU A 91 -4.08 2.18 -7.23
C LEU A 91 -4.53 3.64 -6.99
N GLU A 92 -4.34 4.16 -5.78
CA GLU A 92 -4.59 5.58 -5.45
C GLU A 92 -3.73 6.49 -6.32
N SER A 93 -2.43 6.19 -6.45
CA SER A 93 -1.50 6.94 -7.29
C SER A 93 -1.88 6.91 -8.78
N VAL A 94 -2.23 5.74 -9.30
CA VAL A 94 -2.70 5.57 -10.69
C VAL A 94 -4.03 6.30 -10.91
N GLY A 95 -4.96 6.23 -9.96
CA GLY A 95 -6.22 6.97 -10.01
C GLY A 95 -6.03 8.48 -10.09
N LEU A 96 -5.10 9.03 -9.31
CA LEU A 96 -4.72 10.45 -9.37
C LEU A 96 -4.13 10.82 -10.73
N LEU A 97 -3.25 9.97 -11.28
CA LEU A 97 -2.66 10.20 -12.59
C LEU A 97 -3.72 10.21 -13.68
N GLN A 98 -4.65 9.25 -13.67
CA GLN A 98 -5.73 9.17 -14.65
C GLN A 98 -6.66 10.39 -14.55
N THR A 99 -7.02 10.84 -13.35
CA THR A 99 -7.83 12.05 -13.14
C THR A 99 -7.15 13.30 -13.69
N ARG A 100 -5.83 13.42 -13.54
CA ARG A 100 -5.06 14.56 -14.09
C ARG A 100 -4.96 14.53 -15.62
N ASN A 101 -5.00 13.35 -16.23
CA ASN A 101 -4.81 13.14 -17.65
C ASN A 101 -6.13 12.97 -18.42
N GLN A 102 -7.27 13.18 -17.77
CA GLN A 102 -8.57 13.16 -18.46
C GLN A 102 -8.68 14.34 -19.43
N LEU A 103 -8.61 14.02 -20.70
CA LEU A 103 -8.89 14.96 -21.78
C LEU A 103 -10.27 14.66 -22.35
N ASN A 104 -11.25 15.49 -22.04
CA ASN A 104 -12.52 15.51 -22.74
C ASN A 104 -12.36 16.37 -23.98
N PHE A 105 -12.23 15.75 -25.13
CA PHE A 105 -12.19 16.44 -26.40
C PHE A 105 -13.55 16.36 -27.09
N SER A 106 -14.19 17.51 -27.30
CA SER A 106 -15.39 17.65 -28.11
C SER A 106 -15.13 18.71 -29.17
N ASP A 107 -14.99 18.27 -30.40
CA ASP A 107 -14.86 19.18 -31.55
C ASP A 107 -15.77 18.72 -32.68
N GLY A 108 -16.62 19.63 -33.17
CA GLY A 108 -17.32 19.50 -34.43
C GLY A 108 -18.25 18.28 -34.59
N GLY A 109 -18.83 17.75 -33.50
CA GLY A 109 -19.77 16.62 -33.56
C GLY A 109 -19.15 15.25 -33.39
N ILE A 110 -17.85 15.15 -33.18
CA ILE A 110 -17.13 13.92 -32.81
C ILE A 110 -16.84 13.99 -31.30
N SER A 111 -17.62 13.30 -30.49
CA SER A 111 -17.33 13.12 -29.07
C SER A 111 -16.49 11.86 -28.91
N VAL A 112 -15.21 12.00 -28.63
CA VAL A 112 -14.38 10.88 -28.18
C VAL A 112 -14.52 10.79 -26.67
N SER A 113 -15.40 9.94 -26.20
CA SER A 113 -15.46 9.58 -24.80
C SER A 113 -14.36 8.54 -24.57
N VAL A 114 -13.22 8.96 -24.02
CA VAL A 114 -12.31 8.01 -23.38
C VAL A 114 -13.10 7.40 -22.23
N SER A 115 -13.27 6.08 -22.25
CA SER A 115 -14.04 5.37 -21.21
C SER A 115 -13.47 5.71 -19.84
N ASP A 116 -14.24 6.46 -19.05
CA ASP A 116 -13.83 6.92 -17.74
C ASP A 116 -13.77 5.72 -16.77
N LYS A 117 -12.56 5.26 -16.46
CA LYS A 117 -12.32 4.17 -15.50
C LYS A 117 -12.28 4.68 -14.06
N THR A 118 -12.30 5.99 -13.85
CA THR A 118 -12.17 6.62 -12.54
C THR A 118 -13.23 6.15 -11.54
N PRO A 119 -14.54 6.03 -11.89
CA PRO A 119 -15.54 5.55 -10.95
C PRO A 119 -15.31 4.11 -10.49
N LEU A 120 -14.82 3.25 -11.39
CA LEU A 120 -14.50 1.86 -11.05
C LEU A 120 -13.31 1.78 -10.10
N LEU A 121 -12.26 2.57 -10.34
CA LEU A 121 -11.11 2.67 -9.46
C LEU A 121 -11.51 3.19 -8.08
N PHE A 122 -12.35 4.22 -8.00
CA PHE A 122 -12.85 4.74 -6.73
C PHE A 122 -13.61 3.70 -5.92
N ASN A 123 -14.50 2.94 -6.56
CA ASN A 123 -15.23 1.86 -5.90
C ASN A 123 -14.29 0.78 -5.36
N TRP A 124 -13.28 0.39 -6.12
CA TRP A 124 -12.27 -0.55 -5.68
C TRP A 124 -11.47 -0.01 -4.48
N ILE A 125 -11.00 1.23 -4.56
CA ILE A 125 -10.25 1.88 -3.48
C ILE A 125 -11.10 1.92 -2.20
N GLN A 126 -12.35 2.33 -2.26
CA GLN A 126 -13.25 2.35 -1.09
C GLN A 126 -13.46 0.95 -0.49
N LEU A 127 -13.72 -0.04 -1.33
CA LEU A 127 -13.94 -1.41 -0.87
C LEU A 127 -12.70 -1.99 -0.19
N TYR A 128 -11.53 -1.78 -0.79
CA TYR A 128 -10.27 -2.31 -0.26
C TYR A 128 -9.80 -1.54 0.98
N SER A 129 -9.93 -0.22 1.03
CA SER A 129 -9.48 0.58 2.18
C SER A 129 -10.21 0.19 3.46
N GLY A 130 -11.54 0.08 3.44
CA GLY A 130 -12.31 -0.33 4.61
C GLY A 130 -11.91 -1.71 5.14
N ARG A 131 -11.72 -2.68 4.24
CA ARG A 131 -11.29 -4.03 4.61
C ARG A 131 -9.85 -4.05 5.17
N LEU A 132 -8.95 -3.27 4.60
CA LEU A 132 -7.56 -3.18 5.06
C LEU A 132 -7.46 -2.54 6.44
N GLU A 133 -8.21 -1.46 6.70
CA GLU A 133 -8.24 -0.82 8.00
C GLU A 133 -8.77 -1.77 9.09
N GLN A 134 -9.84 -2.49 8.80
CA GLN A 134 -10.37 -3.48 9.74
C GLN A 134 -9.35 -4.58 10.03
N ARG A 135 -8.69 -5.13 9.01
CA ARG A 135 -7.63 -6.14 9.19
C ARG A 135 -6.43 -5.58 9.94
N LYS A 136 -6.01 -4.34 9.67
CA LYS A 136 -4.93 -3.65 10.40
C LYS A 136 -5.24 -3.62 11.89
N ALA A 137 -6.43 -3.17 12.25
CA ALA A 137 -6.87 -3.12 13.65
C ALA A 137 -6.88 -4.50 14.32
N GLN A 138 -7.40 -5.53 13.63
CA GLN A 138 -7.42 -6.90 14.15
C GLN A 138 -6.02 -7.46 14.38
N ILE A 139 -5.10 -7.31 13.42
CA ILE A 139 -3.72 -7.81 13.54
C ILE A 139 -3.00 -7.09 14.68
N LYS A 140 -3.13 -5.76 14.77
CA LYS A 140 -2.52 -4.99 15.85
C LYS A 140 -3.08 -5.38 17.22
N ALA A 141 -4.37 -5.61 17.33
CA ALA A 141 -5.00 -6.07 18.56
C ALA A 141 -4.50 -7.46 18.96
N SER A 142 -4.39 -8.42 18.03
CA SER A 142 -3.88 -9.76 18.34
C SER A 142 -2.42 -9.73 18.81
N ILE A 143 -1.57 -8.96 18.16
CA ILE A 143 -0.16 -8.80 18.58
C ILE A 143 -0.07 -8.18 19.97
N ASN A 144 -0.91 -7.20 20.27
CA ASN A 144 -0.91 -6.55 21.57
C ASN A 144 -1.36 -7.53 22.68
N ILE A 145 -2.38 -8.34 22.39
CA ILE A 145 -2.84 -9.39 23.33
C ILE A 145 -1.76 -10.44 23.54
N GLU A 146 -1.13 -10.95 22.49
CA GLU A 146 -0.02 -11.91 22.59
C GLU A 146 1.11 -11.37 23.46
N ARG A 147 1.54 -10.15 23.23
CA ARG A 147 2.57 -9.50 24.04
C ARG A 147 2.16 -9.30 25.50
N ALA A 148 0.90 -9.00 25.74
CA ALA A 148 0.38 -8.87 27.10
C ALA A 148 0.36 -10.21 27.84
N MET A 149 0.06 -11.30 27.13
CA MET A 149 0.04 -12.66 27.70
C MET A 149 1.45 -13.21 27.95
N ASP A 150 2.42 -12.89 27.12
CA ASP A 150 3.83 -13.30 27.26
C ASP A 150 4.60 -12.52 28.36
N GLY A 151 3.93 -11.59 29.04
CA GLY A 151 4.52 -10.77 30.12
C GLY A 151 5.56 -9.75 29.68
N GLY A 152 5.82 -9.62 28.37
CA GLY A 152 6.77 -8.68 27.79
C GLY A 152 6.14 -7.52 27.01
N GLY A 153 4.81 -7.48 26.95
CA GLY A 153 4.08 -6.47 26.21
C GLY A 153 3.83 -5.19 26.98
N ALA A 154 3.65 -4.10 26.26
CA ALA A 154 3.03 -2.92 26.83
C ALA A 154 1.58 -3.30 27.21
N LEU A 155 1.41 -3.66 28.46
CA LEU A 155 0.09 -3.83 29.06
C LEU A 155 -0.68 -2.52 28.82
N SER A 156 -1.88 -2.60 28.28
CA SER A 156 -2.75 -1.43 28.33
C SER A 156 -2.93 -1.06 29.81
N GLU A 157 -3.06 0.22 30.09
CA GLU A 157 -3.32 0.69 31.48
C GLU A 157 -4.47 -0.08 32.13
N TYR A 158 -5.43 -0.52 31.33
CA TYR A 158 -6.56 -1.34 31.78
C TYR A 158 -6.14 -2.72 32.31
N PHE A 159 -5.12 -3.35 31.73
CA PHE A 159 -4.60 -4.64 32.18
C PHE A 159 -3.76 -4.48 33.46
N LEU A 160 -2.98 -3.40 33.57
CA LEU A 160 -2.24 -3.07 34.77
C LEU A 160 -3.17 -2.84 35.98
N VAL A 161 -4.29 -2.13 35.76
CA VAL A 161 -5.28 -1.86 36.82
C VAL A 161 -5.98 -3.15 37.25
N ASN A 162 -6.39 -4.03 36.34
CA ASN A 162 -7.07 -5.27 36.68
C ASN A 162 -6.11 -6.36 37.22
N GLY A 163 -4.85 -6.40 36.74
CA GLY A 163 -3.86 -7.37 37.21
C GLY A 163 -3.44 -7.15 38.67
N THR A 164 -3.50 -5.92 39.16
CA THR A 164 -3.16 -5.59 40.57
C THR A 164 -4.26 -5.95 41.56
N TYR A 165 -5.51 -6.14 41.12
CA TYR A 165 -6.64 -6.49 42.03
C TYR A 165 -6.90 -7.98 42.14
N LEU A 166 -6.21 -8.84 41.42
CA LEU A 166 -6.40 -10.29 41.44
C LEU A 166 -5.34 -11.04 42.26
N SER A 167 -4.47 -10.37 42.98
CA SER A 167 -3.53 -10.98 43.93
C SER A 167 -4.01 -10.86 45.35
N TRP A 168 -5.09 -11.58 45.66
CA TRP A 168 -5.54 -11.93 47.04
C TRP A 168 -5.76 -13.42 47.14
#